data_a1d825a0e749037cf344a65f34165bec
#
_entry.id   a1d825a0e749037cf344a65f34165bec
#
_cell.length_a   1.000
_cell.length_b   1.000
_cell.length_c   1.000
_cell.angle_alpha   90.00
_cell.angle_beta   90.00
_cell.angle_gamma   90.00
#
_symmetry.space_group_name_H-M   'P 1'
#
loop_
_entity.id
_entity.type
_entity.pdbx_description
1 polymer ?
#
loop_
_entity_poly.entity_id
_entity_poly.type
_entity_poly.pdbx_seq_one_letter_code
_entity_poly.pdbx_strand_id
1 'polypeptide(L)'
;MTIEVAADATPGGVDIEFVEAGKVVATYPWRLDARAPGTTQRRGFDARDAIYLITPDRFANGDPANDSMASMTEAANRANPNGRHGGDIAGIRQHLDYIAGMGFTQLWPTPMLENNQPRHSYHGYAITDLY
;
A
#
# COMPACT_ATOMS: atom_id res chain seq x y z
N MET A 1 -24.54 -6.80 -3.82
CA MET A 1 -25.06 -5.79 -2.88
C MET A 1 -24.35 -4.48 -3.22
N THR A 2 -25.07 -3.38 -3.32
CA THR A 2 -24.49 -2.04 -3.52
C THR A 2 -24.82 -1.22 -2.28
N ILE A 3 -23.83 -0.53 -1.72
CA ILE A 3 -24.04 0.40 -0.61
C ILE A 3 -23.81 1.80 -1.17
N GLU A 4 -24.77 2.68 -0.99
CA GLU A 4 -24.65 4.10 -1.34
C GLU A 4 -24.54 4.92 -0.05
N VAL A 5 -23.50 5.74 0.02
CA VAL A 5 -23.27 6.63 1.16
C VAL A 5 -23.73 8.03 0.77
N ALA A 6 -24.72 8.57 1.47
CA ALA A 6 -25.21 9.91 1.23
C ALA A 6 -24.15 10.98 1.44
N ALA A 7 -24.22 12.08 0.71
CA ALA A 7 -23.22 13.15 0.77
C ALA A 7 -23.14 13.83 2.16
N ASP A 8 -24.22 13.79 2.90
CA ASP A 8 -24.41 14.35 4.25
C ASP A 8 -24.30 13.29 5.36
N ALA A 9 -23.89 12.06 5.04
CA ALA A 9 -23.69 11.01 6.02
C ALA A 9 -22.70 11.41 7.09
N THR A 10 -23.09 11.25 8.35
CA THR A 10 -22.26 11.56 9.50
C THR A 10 -21.31 10.40 9.80
N PRO A 11 -20.01 10.67 9.97
CA PRO A 11 -19.05 9.64 10.37
C PRO A 11 -19.42 9.01 11.72
N GLY A 12 -19.17 7.71 11.85
CA GLY A 12 -19.49 6.96 13.07
C GLY A 12 -19.67 5.49 12.83
N GLY A 13 -20.07 4.77 13.87
CA GLY A 13 -20.49 3.38 13.77
C GLY A 13 -21.88 3.29 13.13
N VAL A 14 -22.04 2.35 12.19
CA VAL A 14 -23.31 2.07 11.50
C VAL A 14 -23.51 0.57 11.48
N ASP A 15 -24.67 0.12 11.88
CA ASP A 15 -25.05 -1.28 11.76
C ASP A 15 -25.72 -1.54 10.41
N ILE A 16 -25.15 -2.40 9.61
CA ILE A 16 -25.77 -2.87 8.36
C ILE A 16 -26.63 -4.07 8.70
N GLU A 17 -27.95 -3.91 8.62
CA GLU A 17 -28.90 -4.98 8.89
C GLU A 17 -29.25 -5.74 7.61
N PHE A 18 -29.17 -7.04 7.67
CA PHE A 18 -29.65 -7.94 6.63
C PHE A 18 -31.08 -8.38 6.99
N VAL A 19 -32.03 -8.06 6.14
CA VAL A 19 -33.47 -8.30 6.41
C VAL A 19 -34.00 -9.35 5.44
N GLU A 20 -34.60 -10.39 5.97
CA GLU A 20 -35.32 -11.41 5.23
C GLU A 20 -36.78 -11.52 5.74
N ALA A 21 -37.76 -11.47 4.84
CA ALA A 21 -39.17 -11.49 5.18
C ALA A 21 -39.58 -10.49 6.29
N GLY A 22 -38.99 -9.30 6.30
CA GLY A 22 -39.25 -8.23 7.28
C GLY A 22 -38.62 -8.43 8.66
N LYS A 23 -37.75 -9.43 8.82
CA LYS A 23 -37.00 -9.67 10.05
C LYS A 23 -35.50 -9.50 9.81
N VAL A 24 -34.79 -8.85 10.75
CA VAL A 24 -33.34 -8.79 10.74
C VAL A 24 -32.79 -10.18 11.01
N VAL A 25 -32.06 -10.76 10.06
CA VAL A 25 -31.46 -12.10 10.15
C VAL A 25 -29.96 -12.06 10.47
N ALA A 26 -29.30 -10.93 10.18
CA ALA A 26 -27.92 -10.69 10.55
C ALA A 26 -27.65 -9.17 10.64
N THR A 27 -26.67 -8.81 11.43
CA THR A 27 -26.18 -7.43 11.57
C THR A 27 -24.67 -7.43 11.42
N TYR A 28 -24.15 -6.50 10.63
CA TYR A 28 -22.71 -6.29 10.46
C TYR A 28 -22.34 -4.87 10.93
N PRO A 29 -21.55 -4.74 11.99
CA PRO A 29 -21.08 -3.43 12.44
C PRO A 29 -20.10 -2.88 11.41
N TRP A 30 -20.38 -1.71 10.88
CA TRP A 30 -19.52 -1.01 9.93
C TRP A 30 -19.17 0.37 10.45
N ARG A 31 -18.01 0.88 10.09
CA ARG A 31 -17.56 2.20 10.49
C ARG A 31 -17.39 3.09 9.27
N LEU A 32 -18.08 4.24 9.30
CA LEU A 32 -17.87 5.32 8.35
C LEU A 32 -16.85 6.30 8.96
N ASP A 33 -15.67 6.34 8.39
CA ASP A 33 -14.63 7.25 8.86
C ASP A 33 -14.82 8.66 8.30
N ALA A 34 -14.47 9.67 9.13
CA ALA A 34 -14.42 11.04 8.67
C ALA A 34 -13.34 11.23 7.61
N ARG A 35 -13.62 12.02 6.59
CA ARG A 35 -12.58 12.41 5.62
C ARG A 35 -11.49 13.21 6.33
N ALA A 36 -10.24 12.89 6.04
CA ALA A 36 -9.14 13.72 6.51
C ALA A 36 -9.28 15.15 5.95
N PRO A 37 -8.97 16.19 6.73
CA PRO A 37 -9.04 17.56 6.28
C PRO A 37 -8.27 17.77 4.97
N GLY A 38 -8.83 18.56 4.05
CA GLY A 38 -8.20 18.90 2.77
C GLY A 38 -8.26 17.80 1.68
N THR A 39 -8.90 16.65 1.94
CA THR A 39 -8.97 15.58 0.91
C THR A 39 -9.76 15.98 -0.33
N THR A 40 -10.72 16.90 -0.22
CA THR A 40 -11.47 17.43 -1.37
C THR A 40 -10.61 18.27 -2.30
N GLN A 41 -9.45 18.74 -1.83
CA GLN A 41 -8.49 19.53 -2.60
C GLN A 41 -7.39 18.66 -3.23
N ARG A 42 -7.32 17.38 -2.87
CA ARG A 42 -6.37 16.45 -3.45
C ARG A 42 -6.81 16.14 -4.89
N ARG A 43 -5.97 16.50 -5.83
CA ARG A 43 -6.15 16.14 -7.23
C ARG A 43 -5.47 14.80 -7.49
N GLY A 44 -5.98 14.03 -8.44
CA GLY A 44 -5.22 12.93 -9.04
C GLY A 44 -4.04 13.49 -9.87
N PHE A 45 -3.25 12.63 -10.44
CA PHE A 45 -2.16 13.02 -11.35
C PHE A 45 -2.73 13.55 -12.68
N ASP A 46 -1.99 14.47 -13.32
CA ASP A 46 -2.30 15.00 -14.64
C ASP A 46 -1.02 15.15 -15.49
N ALA A 47 -1.13 15.78 -16.67
CA ALA A 47 -0.01 15.93 -17.59
C ALA A 47 1.16 16.80 -17.07
N ARG A 48 1.01 17.43 -15.90
CA ARG A 48 2.08 18.20 -15.24
C ARG A 48 2.90 17.37 -14.28
N ASP A 49 2.44 16.13 -14.00
CA ASP A 49 3.10 15.24 -13.05
C ASP A 49 4.21 14.43 -13.71
N ALA A 50 5.32 14.30 -13.02
CA ALA A 50 6.39 13.37 -13.33
C ALA A 50 6.31 12.21 -12.34
N ILE A 51 6.09 10.99 -12.87
CA ILE A 51 5.91 9.79 -12.05
C ILE A 51 7.21 9.00 -12.01
N TYR A 52 7.71 8.71 -10.82
CA TYR A 52 8.88 7.86 -10.60
C TYR A 52 8.43 6.43 -10.26
N LEU A 53 8.65 5.50 -11.18
CA LEU A 53 8.47 4.07 -10.90
C LEU A 53 9.64 3.60 -10.05
N ILE A 54 9.35 3.08 -8.85
CA ILE A 54 10.37 2.69 -7.88
C ILE A 54 10.15 1.24 -7.41
N THR A 55 11.22 0.46 -7.39
CA THR A 55 11.26 -0.85 -6.75
C THR A 55 11.90 -0.68 -5.38
N PRO A 56 11.14 -0.78 -4.26
CA PRO A 56 11.66 -0.52 -2.92
C PRO A 56 12.94 -1.27 -2.62
N ASP A 57 12.98 -2.57 -2.87
CA ASP A 57 14.13 -3.45 -2.65
C ASP A 57 15.43 -2.94 -3.29
N ARG A 58 15.33 -2.21 -4.40
CA ARG A 58 16.48 -1.73 -5.20
C ARG A 58 16.86 -0.30 -4.93
N PHE A 59 16.08 0.44 -4.18
CA PHE A 59 16.29 1.88 -4.04
C PHE A 59 17.20 2.21 -2.85
N ALA A 60 16.72 2.04 -1.64
CA ALA A 60 17.48 2.34 -0.44
C ALA A 60 17.01 1.46 0.74
N ASN A 61 17.96 1.02 1.54
CA ASN A 61 17.70 0.28 2.78
C ASN A 61 17.65 1.28 3.94
N GLY A 62 16.47 1.45 4.52
CA GLY A 62 16.25 2.36 5.66
C GLY A 62 16.24 1.64 6.99
N ASP A 63 16.00 0.32 7.00
CA ASP A 63 15.99 -0.52 8.20
C ASP A 63 16.57 -1.91 7.90
N PRO A 64 17.89 -2.11 8.11
CA PRO A 64 18.52 -3.40 7.89
C PRO A 64 17.95 -4.59 8.70
N ALA A 65 17.16 -4.31 9.76
CA ALA A 65 16.57 -5.36 10.57
C ALA A 65 15.46 -6.13 9.84
N ASN A 66 14.87 -5.54 8.81
CA ASN A 66 13.82 -6.16 7.99
C ASN A 66 14.30 -6.85 6.71
N ASP A 67 15.61 -6.82 6.41
CA ASP A 67 16.19 -7.38 5.17
C ASP A 67 15.85 -8.84 4.96
N SER A 68 15.83 -9.62 6.05
CA SER A 68 15.56 -11.05 6.02
C SER A 68 14.66 -11.43 7.20
N MET A 69 13.53 -12.03 6.90
CA MET A 69 12.58 -12.50 7.91
C MET A 69 12.50 -14.02 7.91
N ALA A 70 12.46 -14.62 9.12
CA ALA A 70 12.42 -16.08 9.27
C ALA A 70 11.16 -16.72 8.65
N SER A 71 10.08 -15.96 8.49
CA SER A 71 8.84 -16.37 7.82
C SER A 71 8.92 -16.37 6.30
N MET A 72 9.96 -15.75 5.72
CA MET A 72 10.11 -15.63 4.26
C MET A 72 11.13 -16.62 3.72
N THR A 73 10.82 -17.19 2.55
CA THR A 73 11.65 -18.21 1.91
C THR A 73 12.95 -17.63 1.36
N GLU A 74 12.90 -16.43 0.76
CA GLU A 74 14.07 -15.77 0.19
C GLU A 74 14.67 -14.75 1.16
N ALA A 75 15.89 -15.01 1.61
CA ALA A 75 16.68 -14.05 2.38
C ALA A 75 17.37 -13.02 1.47
N ALA A 76 17.78 -11.90 2.05
CA ALA A 76 18.53 -10.89 1.32
C ALA A 76 19.90 -11.43 0.86
N ASN A 77 20.23 -11.16 -0.41
CA ASN A 77 21.50 -11.51 -1.02
C ASN A 77 21.88 -10.49 -2.09
N ARG A 78 22.60 -9.46 -1.68
CA ARG A 78 23.01 -8.36 -2.57
C ARG A 78 24.03 -8.76 -3.64
N ALA A 79 24.74 -9.89 -3.45
CA ALA A 79 25.66 -10.41 -4.43
C ALA A 79 24.94 -11.05 -5.64
N ASN A 80 23.69 -11.45 -5.46
CA ASN A 80 22.87 -11.98 -6.54
C ASN A 80 22.04 -10.83 -7.17
N PRO A 81 22.24 -10.46 -8.43
CA PRO A 81 21.47 -9.39 -9.08
C PRO A 81 19.96 -9.68 -9.14
N ASN A 82 19.57 -10.94 -9.05
CA ASN A 82 18.17 -11.37 -9.02
C ASN A 82 17.65 -11.67 -7.60
N GLY A 83 18.48 -11.54 -6.57
CA GLY A 83 18.10 -11.73 -5.18
C GLY A 83 17.50 -10.46 -4.57
N ARG A 84 17.01 -10.57 -3.33
CA ARG A 84 16.58 -9.42 -2.54
C ARG A 84 17.80 -8.63 -2.06
N HIS A 85 17.70 -7.30 -2.11
CA HIS A 85 18.78 -6.40 -1.70
C HIS A 85 18.51 -5.64 -0.40
N GLY A 86 17.28 -5.73 0.13
CA GLY A 86 16.93 -5.17 1.43
C GLY A 86 16.46 -3.71 1.41
N GLY A 87 16.30 -3.10 0.25
CA GLY A 87 15.65 -1.78 0.18
C GLY A 87 14.18 -1.87 0.63
N ASP A 88 13.69 -0.80 1.27
CA ASP A 88 12.40 -0.79 1.95
C ASP A 88 11.69 0.58 1.88
N ILE A 89 10.48 0.63 2.45
CA ILE A 89 9.67 1.86 2.52
C ILE A 89 10.35 2.93 3.40
N ALA A 90 11.07 2.52 4.45
CA ALA A 90 11.80 3.46 5.30
C ALA A 90 12.90 4.15 4.49
N GLY A 91 13.61 3.41 3.63
CA GLY A 91 14.61 3.96 2.72
C GLY A 91 14.01 4.94 1.70
N ILE A 92 12.86 4.61 1.11
CA ILE A 92 12.16 5.55 0.22
C ILE A 92 11.79 6.82 0.98
N ARG A 93 11.19 6.69 2.17
CA ARG A 93 10.77 7.83 2.99
C ARG A 93 11.92 8.76 3.35
N GLN A 94 13.09 8.21 3.65
CA GLN A 94 14.30 8.98 3.98
C GLN A 94 14.84 9.79 2.79
N HIS A 95 14.43 9.43 1.56
CA HIS A 95 14.93 10.05 0.33
C HIS A 95 13.86 10.80 -0.46
N LEU A 96 12.70 11.11 0.15
CA LEU A 96 11.63 11.84 -0.54
C LEU A 96 12.07 13.22 -1.03
N ASP A 97 12.86 13.95 -0.25
CA ASP A 97 13.38 15.26 -0.65
C ASP A 97 14.33 15.16 -1.86
N TYR A 98 15.14 14.10 -1.91
CA TYR A 98 15.98 13.82 -3.07
C TYR A 98 15.15 13.54 -4.33
N ILE A 99 14.11 12.72 -4.21
CA ILE A 99 13.21 12.39 -5.31
C ILE A 99 12.46 13.64 -5.79
N ALA A 100 11.93 14.44 -4.86
CA ALA A 100 11.28 15.71 -5.17
C ALA A 100 12.24 16.71 -5.82
N GLY A 101 13.48 16.77 -5.35
CA GLY A 101 14.55 17.62 -5.92
C GLY A 101 14.92 17.25 -7.34
N MET A 102 14.69 16.01 -7.77
CA MET A 102 14.83 15.60 -9.17
C MET A 102 13.64 16.01 -10.06
N GLY A 103 12.59 16.59 -9.48
CA GLY A 103 11.41 17.06 -10.20
C GLY A 103 10.26 16.04 -10.29
N PHE A 104 10.35 14.91 -9.62
CA PHE A 104 9.24 13.95 -9.53
C PHE A 104 8.19 14.43 -8.56
N THR A 105 6.92 14.32 -8.97
CA THR A 105 5.75 14.76 -8.19
C THR A 105 4.94 13.59 -7.64
N GLN A 106 5.14 12.39 -8.21
CA GLN A 106 4.41 11.17 -7.84
C GLN A 106 5.38 10.00 -7.75
N LEU A 107 5.05 9.05 -6.86
CA LEU A 107 5.73 7.76 -6.76
C LEU A 107 4.79 6.64 -7.18
N TRP A 108 5.33 5.72 -7.97
CA TRP A 108 4.68 4.48 -8.33
C TRP A 108 5.55 3.31 -7.84
N PRO A 109 5.38 2.85 -6.60
CA PRO A 109 6.13 1.69 -6.14
C PRO A 109 5.63 0.41 -6.83
N THR A 110 6.54 -0.55 -7.04
CA THR A 110 6.14 -1.92 -7.36
C THR A 110 5.32 -2.51 -6.20
N PRO A 111 4.54 -3.60 -6.39
CA PRO A 111 3.67 -4.11 -5.34
C PRO A 111 4.40 -4.36 -4.02
N MET A 112 3.78 -3.95 -2.90
CA MET A 112 4.36 -3.98 -1.55
C MET A 112 3.66 -4.98 -0.62
N LEU A 113 2.77 -5.80 -1.17
CA LEU A 113 2.16 -6.91 -0.45
C LEU A 113 3.16 -8.07 -0.33
N GLU A 114 2.86 -9.03 0.54
CA GLU A 114 3.72 -10.19 0.73
C GLU A 114 4.04 -10.86 -0.61
N ASN A 115 5.33 -11.13 -0.82
CA ASN A 115 5.85 -11.86 -1.98
C ASN A 115 6.85 -12.92 -1.49
N ASN A 116 6.31 -14.02 -0.93
CA ASN A 116 7.09 -15.10 -0.33
C ASN A 116 7.44 -16.18 -1.36
N GLN A 117 8.10 -15.78 -2.43
CA GLN A 117 8.60 -16.71 -3.45
C GLN A 117 10.00 -17.22 -3.10
N PRO A 118 10.40 -18.42 -3.56
CA PRO A 118 11.74 -18.96 -3.30
C PRO A 118 12.85 -18.21 -4.05
N ARG A 119 12.49 -17.41 -5.05
CA ARG A 119 13.42 -16.60 -5.86
C ARG A 119 12.68 -15.40 -6.45
N HIS A 120 13.42 -14.32 -6.71
CA HIS A 120 12.94 -13.12 -7.38
C HIS A 120 11.84 -12.36 -6.63
N SER A 121 11.75 -12.49 -5.30
CA SER A 121 10.73 -11.78 -4.49
C SER A 121 10.90 -10.26 -4.51
N TYR A 122 12.05 -9.75 -4.91
CA TYR A 122 12.40 -8.32 -4.87
C TYR A 122 11.46 -7.40 -5.66
N HIS A 123 10.81 -7.91 -6.70
CA HIS A 123 9.98 -7.07 -7.57
C HIS A 123 8.53 -6.90 -7.09
N GLY A 124 8.04 -7.74 -6.17
CA GLY A 124 6.69 -7.64 -5.60
C GLY A 124 5.53 -8.18 -6.44
N TYR A 125 5.75 -8.56 -7.71
CA TYR A 125 4.66 -8.93 -8.63
C TYR A 125 4.14 -10.37 -8.49
N ALA A 126 4.74 -11.20 -7.65
CA ALA A 126 4.27 -12.56 -7.38
C ALA A 126 3.70 -12.66 -5.95
N ILE A 127 2.63 -11.91 -5.71
CA ILE A 127 1.97 -11.75 -4.41
C ILE A 127 1.51 -13.11 -3.88
N THR A 128 1.84 -13.40 -2.61
CA THR A 128 1.49 -14.64 -1.91
C THR A 128 0.44 -14.45 -0.84
N ASP A 129 0.25 -13.21 -0.36
CA ASP A 129 -0.81 -12.84 0.58
C ASP A 129 -1.36 -11.46 0.18
N LEU A 130 -2.68 -11.35 0.19
CA LEU A 130 -3.41 -10.10 -0.14
C LEU A 130 -3.90 -9.34 1.09
N TYR A 131 -3.68 -9.88 2.32
CA TYR A 131 -4.17 -9.35 3.58
C TYR A 131 -3.05 -8.98 4.54
#